data_f051e7dbf16135575d75479f60565c27
#
_entry.id   f051e7dbf16135575d75479f60565c27
#
_cell.length_a   1.000
_cell.length_b   1.000
_cell.length_c   1.000
_cell.angle_alpha   90.00
_cell.angle_beta   90.00
_cell.angle_gamma   90.00
#
_symmetry.space_group_name_H-M   'P 1'
#
loop_
_entity.id
_entity.type
_entity.pdbx_description
1 polymer ?
#
loop_
_entity_poly.entity_id
_entity_poly.type
_entity_poly.pdbx_seq_one_letter_code
_entity_poly.pdbx_strand_id
1 'polypeptide(L)' 'MAAYAGPVDVNTANAETISAELKGVGMSKAKAIVEYRKTHGPFKTAEDLMQVKGIGVRTIEINAKNILVKTASK' A
#
# COMPACT_ATOMS: atom_id res chain seq x y z
N MET A 1 -18.11 11.31 -2.29
CA MET A 1 -17.03 11.09 -2.12
C MET A 1 -16.70 10.61 -0.85
N ALA A 2 -16.13 9.68 -0.68
CA ALA A 2 -15.89 9.14 0.58
C ALA A 2 -14.59 9.64 1.07
N ALA A 3 -14.58 10.05 2.25
CA ALA A 3 -13.35 10.42 2.86
C ALA A 3 -12.90 9.20 3.59
N TYR A 4 -11.76 8.71 3.24
CA TYR A 4 -11.22 7.63 3.97
C TYR A 4 -10.53 8.17 5.17
N ALA A 5 -10.89 7.70 6.28
CA ALA A 5 -10.23 8.13 7.49
C ALA A 5 -9.74 6.90 8.18
N GLY A 6 -8.77 6.29 7.70
CA GLY A 6 -8.29 5.10 8.36
C GLY A 6 -7.41 4.26 7.47
N PRO A 7 -7.10 3.06 7.91
CA PRO A 7 -6.13 2.24 7.20
C PRO A 7 -6.59 1.87 5.81
N VAL A 8 -5.62 1.74 4.91
CA VAL A 8 -5.88 1.33 3.55
C VAL A 8 -5.29 -0.05 3.35
N ASP A 9 -6.07 -0.92 2.73
CA ASP A 9 -5.61 -2.28 2.46
C ASP A 9 -4.84 -2.26 1.14
N VAL A 10 -3.54 -2.39 1.24
CA VAL A 10 -2.69 -2.30 0.05
C VAL A 10 -2.90 -3.44 -0.93
N ASN A 11 -3.60 -4.48 -0.50
CA ASN A 11 -3.87 -5.61 -1.39
C ASN A 11 -5.13 -5.43 -2.22
N THR A 12 -6.00 -4.51 -1.83
CA THR A 12 -7.26 -4.34 -2.54
C THR A 12 -7.51 -2.92 -3.02
N ALA A 13 -6.90 -1.94 -2.39
CA ALA A 13 -7.15 -0.55 -2.74
C ALA A 13 -6.58 -0.21 -4.10
N ASN A 14 -7.20 0.74 -4.78
CA ASN A 14 -6.65 1.18 -6.05
C ASN A 14 -5.57 2.23 -5.79
N ALA A 15 -4.86 2.61 -6.85
CA ALA A 15 -3.72 3.51 -6.71
C ALA A 15 -4.13 4.86 -6.16
N GLU A 16 -5.28 5.35 -6.55
CA GLU A 16 -5.75 6.65 -6.07
C GLU A 16 -5.96 6.66 -4.57
N THR A 17 -6.57 5.61 -4.06
CA THR A 17 -6.80 5.51 -2.63
C THR A 17 -5.49 5.37 -1.88
N ILE A 18 -4.59 4.54 -2.40
CA ILE A 18 -3.30 4.35 -1.75
C ILE A 18 -2.55 5.67 -1.67
N SER A 19 -2.50 6.41 -2.77
CA SER A 19 -1.74 7.66 -2.77
C SER A 19 -2.39 8.70 -1.87
N ALA A 20 -3.71 8.67 -1.74
CA ALA A 20 -4.41 9.63 -0.90
C ALA A 20 -4.21 9.34 0.59
N GLU A 21 -4.13 8.07 0.94
CA GLU A 21 -4.08 7.69 2.35
C GLU A 21 -2.69 7.50 2.92
N LEU A 22 -1.72 7.21 2.10
CA LEU A 22 -0.36 6.96 2.58
C LEU A 22 0.53 8.16 2.33
N LYS A 23 1.13 8.64 3.40
CA LYS A 23 2.01 9.80 3.29
C LYS A 23 3.28 9.44 2.56
N GLY A 24 3.70 10.32 1.68
CA GLY A 24 4.92 10.10 0.92
C GLY A 24 4.78 9.12 -0.22
N VAL A 25 3.58 8.61 -0.44
CA VAL A 25 3.32 7.70 -1.54
C VAL A 25 2.50 8.44 -2.58
N GLY A 26 3.18 8.99 -3.56
CA GLY A 26 2.48 9.67 -4.65
C GLY A 26 1.89 8.65 -5.60
N MET A 27 1.23 9.17 -6.63
CA MET A 27 0.54 8.31 -7.58
C MET A 27 1.49 7.33 -8.26
N SER A 28 2.70 7.76 -8.54
CA SER A 28 3.68 6.91 -9.19
C SER A 28 4.00 5.67 -8.35
N LYS A 29 4.25 5.89 -7.06
CA LYS A 29 4.54 4.78 -6.17
C LYS A 29 3.31 3.94 -5.90
N ALA A 30 2.15 4.58 -5.83
CA ALA A 30 0.90 3.85 -5.63
C ALA A 30 0.63 2.91 -6.79
N LYS A 31 0.89 3.38 -8.02
CA LYS A 31 0.73 2.51 -9.17
C LYS A 31 1.71 1.35 -9.14
N ALA A 32 2.92 1.61 -8.65
CA ALA A 32 3.91 0.55 -8.54
C ALA A 32 3.46 -0.51 -7.54
N ILE A 33 2.80 -0.08 -6.47
CA ILE A 33 2.27 -1.03 -5.48
C ILE A 33 1.21 -1.92 -6.12
N VAL A 34 0.29 -1.32 -6.86
CA VAL A 34 -0.76 -2.08 -7.52
C VAL A 34 -0.18 -3.06 -8.53
N GLU A 35 0.80 -2.59 -9.29
CA GLU A 35 1.43 -3.42 -10.29
C GLU A 35 2.19 -4.58 -9.64
N TYR A 36 2.88 -4.30 -8.55
CA TYR A 36 3.63 -5.34 -7.87
C TYR A 36 2.72 -6.47 -7.40
N ARG A 37 1.58 -6.12 -6.80
CA ARG A 37 0.70 -7.16 -6.29
C ARG A 37 0.07 -7.98 -7.41
N LYS A 38 -0.07 -7.39 -8.58
CA LYS A 38 -0.59 -8.12 -9.74
C LYS A 38 0.40 -9.14 -10.24
N THR A 39 1.68 -8.81 -10.19
CA THR A 39 2.70 -9.69 -10.76
C THR A 39 3.29 -10.65 -9.75
N HIS A 40 3.33 -10.27 -8.48
CA HIS A 40 3.96 -11.09 -7.45
C HIS A 40 3.00 -11.64 -6.41
N GLY A 41 1.73 -11.29 -6.52
CA GLY A 41 0.77 -11.74 -5.54
C GLY A 41 0.63 -10.76 -4.39
N PRO A 42 -0.31 -11.01 -3.49
CA PRO A 42 -0.60 -10.06 -2.42
C PRO A 42 0.56 -9.92 -1.44
N PHE A 43 0.64 -8.76 -0.84
CA PHE A 43 1.60 -8.51 0.23
C PHE A 43 1.16 -9.29 1.46
N LYS A 44 2.10 -9.82 2.20
CA LYS A 44 1.80 -10.57 3.41
C LYS A 44 2.04 -9.77 4.66
N THR A 45 2.93 -8.81 4.59
CA THR A 45 3.24 -7.94 5.72
C THR A 45 3.44 -6.54 5.21
N ALA A 46 3.41 -5.56 6.11
CA ALA A 46 3.69 -4.19 5.72
C ALA A 46 5.10 -4.07 5.16
N GLU A 47 6.03 -4.83 5.74
CA GLU A 47 7.41 -4.78 5.26
C GLU A 47 7.55 -5.26 3.83
N ASP A 48 6.62 -6.08 3.36
CA ASP A 48 6.68 -6.54 1.97
C ASP A 48 6.57 -5.39 1.00
N LEU A 49 6.02 -4.27 1.42
CA LEU A 49 5.95 -3.10 0.56
C LEU A 49 7.32 -2.58 0.16
N MET A 50 8.35 -2.93 0.93
CA MET A 50 9.69 -2.51 0.58
C MET A 50 10.20 -3.20 -0.68
N GLN A 51 9.53 -4.24 -1.11
CA GLN A 51 9.90 -4.89 -2.37
C GLN A 51 9.50 -4.01 -3.55
N VAL A 52 8.62 -3.06 -3.33
CA VAL A 52 8.19 -2.16 -4.39
C VAL A 52 9.22 -1.06 -4.52
N LYS A 53 9.67 -0.83 -5.75
CA LYS A 53 10.66 0.19 -6.00
C LYS A 53 10.15 1.55 -5.55
N GLY A 54 10.95 2.24 -4.77
CA GLY A 54 10.59 3.56 -4.28
C GLY A 54 9.97 3.56 -2.90
N ILE A 55 9.67 2.39 -2.34
CA ILE A 55 9.12 2.29 -1.00
C ILE A 55 10.22 1.84 -0.06
N GLY A 56 10.58 2.70 0.88
CA GLY A 56 11.60 2.38 1.85
C GLY A 56 11.02 2.17 3.24
N VAL A 57 11.89 1.81 4.18
CA VAL A 57 11.45 1.55 5.54
C VAL A 57 10.81 2.80 6.16
N ARG A 58 11.33 3.97 5.81
CA ARG A 58 10.79 5.20 6.35
C ARG A 58 9.33 5.39 5.99
N THR A 59 9.00 5.11 4.74
CA THR A 59 7.63 5.24 4.28
C THR A 59 6.72 4.30 5.05
N ILE A 60 7.21 3.10 5.33
CA ILE A 60 6.42 2.15 6.09
C ILE A 60 6.25 2.61 7.53
N GLU A 61 7.30 3.14 8.13
CA GLU A 61 7.22 3.60 9.51
C GLU A 61 6.23 4.73 9.70
N ILE A 62 6.26 5.72 8.82
CA ILE A 62 5.39 6.87 8.98
C ILE A 62 3.93 6.54 8.66
N ASN A 63 3.69 5.42 7.99
CA ASN A 63 2.34 5.00 7.65
C ASN A 63 1.91 3.74 8.36
N ALA A 64 2.66 3.29 9.34
CA ALA A 64 2.43 1.99 9.95
C ALA A 64 0.99 1.79 10.41
N LYS A 65 0.37 2.82 10.94
CA LYS A 65 -1.00 2.70 11.43
C LYS A 65 -2.03 2.74 10.33
N ASN A 66 -1.63 3.16 9.14
CA ASN A 66 -2.56 3.29 8.03
C ASN A 66 -2.43 2.18 7.00
N ILE A 67 -1.51 1.26 7.21
CA ILE A 67 -1.30 0.18 6.27
C ILE A 67 -1.96 -1.09 6.79
N LEU A 68 -2.90 -1.62 6.01
CA LEU A 68 -3.49 -2.90 6.29
C LEU A 68 -3.00 -3.87 5.23
N VAL A 69 -2.75 -5.07 5.65
CA VAL A 69 -2.33 -6.12 4.72
C VAL A 69 -3.23 -7.32 4.96
N LYS A 70 -4.35 -7.34 4.29
CA LYS A 70 -5.28 -8.45 4.40
C LYS A 70 -5.03 -9.42 3.29
N THR A 71 -4.59 -10.59 3.65
CA THR A 71 -4.41 -11.61 2.63
C THR A 71 -5.72 -12.39 2.55
N ALA A 72 -6.06 -12.80 1.35
CA ALA A 72 -7.22 -13.63 1.14
C ALA A 72 -6.78 -15.01 1.54
N SER A 73 -7.13 -15.44 2.64
CA SER A 73 -6.72 -16.75 2.97
C SER A 73 -7.78 -17.74 2.68
N LYS A 74 -7.69 -18.36 2.48
CA LYS A 74 -8.52 -19.12 2.32
C LYS A 74 -8.40 -19.88 2.62
#